data_0bedaf67be1cb9342d97d57f26477407
#
_entry.id   0bedaf67be1cb9342d97d57f26477407
#
_cell.length_a   1.000
_cell.length_b   1.000
_cell.length_c   1.000
_cell.angle_alpha   90.00
_cell.angle_beta   90.00
_cell.angle_gamma   90.00
#
_symmetry.space_group_name_H-M   'P 1'
#
loop_
_entity.id
_entity.type
_entity.pdbx_description
1 polymer ?
#
loop_
_entity_poly.entity_id
_entity_poly.type
_entity_poly.pdbx_seq_one_letter_code
_entity_poly.pdbx_strand_id
1 'polypeptide(L)'
;MASILDSVNQLTQLVGQNRLELLLFRLNGRQRFGINVFKVREVLQCPRLTAMPKLHPFVRGVAHIRGQTISVIDLSMATGGRPVQDLSQAFIIIAEYNCSVQGFLVGNVERIINMNWESILPPPKGAGRYNYMTAVTEIDGELIEILDVEKILDEISPVNTDVSADVVASSEEHHT
;
A
#
# COMPACT_ATOMS: atom_id res chain seq x y z
N MET A 1 8.85 -34.88 27.31
CA MET A 1 7.63 -34.52 26.55
C MET A 1 7.63 -33.04 26.32
N ALA A 2 7.82 -32.62 25.08
CA ALA A 2 7.62 -31.23 24.70
C ALA A 2 6.10 -30.93 24.87
N SER A 3 5.80 -29.80 25.53
CA SER A 3 4.43 -29.37 25.69
C SER A 3 3.86 -28.96 24.32
N ILE A 4 2.53 -28.95 24.18
CA ILE A 4 1.86 -28.42 22.96
C ILE A 4 2.33 -26.99 22.66
N LEU A 5 2.63 -26.22 23.70
CA LEU A 5 3.19 -24.86 23.58
C LEU A 5 4.60 -24.85 22.98
N ASP A 6 5.44 -25.84 23.33
CA ASP A 6 6.78 -25.96 22.73
C ASP A 6 6.71 -26.35 21.27
N SER A 7 5.75 -27.22 20.92
CA SER A 7 5.50 -27.61 19.53
C SER A 7 4.94 -26.45 18.69
N VAL A 8 4.04 -25.63 19.26
CA VAL A 8 3.52 -24.41 18.61
C VAL A 8 4.63 -23.37 18.47
N ASN A 9 5.45 -23.18 19.48
CA ASN A 9 6.59 -22.27 19.41
C ASN A 9 7.64 -22.72 18.39
N GLN A 10 7.92 -24.03 18.31
CA GLN A 10 8.81 -24.58 17.28
C GLN A 10 8.21 -24.44 15.86
N LEU A 11 6.92 -24.67 15.69
CA LEU A 11 6.23 -24.43 14.42
C LEU A 11 6.20 -22.93 14.07
N THR A 12 5.97 -22.07 15.04
CA THR A 12 6.03 -20.62 14.85
C THR A 12 7.46 -20.16 14.53
N GLN A 13 8.46 -20.77 15.11
CA GLN A 13 9.87 -20.54 14.76
C GLN A 13 10.24 -21.08 13.38
N LEU A 14 9.64 -22.18 12.93
CA LEU A 14 9.88 -22.76 11.61
C LEU A 14 9.11 -22.04 10.49
N VAL A 15 7.93 -21.52 10.78
CA VAL A 15 7.04 -20.86 9.80
C VAL A 15 7.14 -19.32 9.87
N GLY A 16 7.45 -18.78 11.04
CA GLY A 16 7.47 -17.34 11.30
C GLY A 16 8.85 -16.72 11.33
N GLN A 17 9.81 -17.42 10.87
CA GLN A 17 11.19 -17.05 10.96
C GLN A 17 11.48 -15.65 10.46
N ASN A 18 11.41 -14.66 11.29
CA ASN A 18 12.13 -13.39 11.16
C ASN A 18 12.44 -12.94 9.72
N ARG A 19 11.67 -13.45 8.74
CA ARG A 19 11.82 -13.14 7.32
C ARG A 19 10.70 -12.23 6.85
N LEU A 20 11.10 -11.20 6.15
CA LEU A 20 10.21 -10.30 5.45
C LEU A 20 10.43 -10.49 3.95
N GLU A 21 9.35 -10.65 3.21
CA GLU A 21 9.38 -10.66 1.75
C GLU A 21 8.96 -9.29 1.24
N LEU A 22 9.85 -8.64 0.51
CA LEU A 22 9.61 -7.32 -0.08
C LEU A 22 9.53 -7.42 -1.59
N LEU A 23 8.49 -6.82 -2.15
CA LEU A 23 8.43 -6.49 -3.57
C LEU A 23 9.17 -5.18 -3.80
N LEU A 24 10.26 -5.23 -4.58
CA LEU A 24 11.03 -4.05 -4.94
C LEU A 24 10.47 -3.40 -6.20
N PHE A 25 10.36 -2.09 -6.13
CA PHE A 25 9.88 -1.28 -7.25
C PHE A 25 10.55 0.10 -7.27
N ARG A 26 10.36 0.82 -8.37
CA ARG A 26 10.79 2.21 -8.55
C ARG A 26 9.60 3.08 -8.92
N LEU A 27 9.66 4.33 -8.57
CA LEU A 27 8.65 5.32 -8.94
C LEU A 27 9.09 6.07 -10.22
N ASN A 28 9.73 7.21 -10.09
CA ASN A 28 10.18 8.01 -11.24
C ASN A 28 11.71 8.14 -11.35
N GLY A 29 12.47 7.36 -10.66
CA GLY A 29 13.92 7.55 -10.63
C GLY A 29 14.65 6.29 -10.28
N ARG A 30 15.87 6.47 -9.84
CA ARG A 30 16.74 5.35 -9.44
C ARG A 30 16.42 4.83 -8.04
N GLN A 31 15.78 5.63 -7.21
CA GLN A 31 15.44 5.26 -5.85
C GLN A 31 14.55 4.02 -5.84
N ARG A 32 14.95 3.03 -5.06
CA ARG A 32 14.19 1.81 -4.84
C ARG A 32 13.31 1.92 -3.62
N PHE A 33 12.16 1.31 -3.72
CA PHE A 33 11.17 1.19 -2.65
C PHE A 33 10.80 -0.27 -2.47
N GLY A 34 10.30 -0.60 -1.31
CA GLY A 34 9.81 -1.92 -0.99
C GLY A 34 8.43 -1.88 -0.36
N ILE A 35 7.63 -2.87 -0.67
CA ILE A 35 6.35 -3.13 -0.02
C ILE A 35 6.30 -4.58 0.43
N ASN A 36 5.70 -4.84 1.58
CA ASN A 36 5.51 -6.19 2.08
C ASN A 36 4.62 -7.01 1.12
N VAL A 37 5.14 -8.12 0.64
CA VAL A 37 4.44 -9.01 -0.32
C VAL A 37 3.11 -9.51 0.22
N PHE A 38 2.95 -9.68 1.53
CA PHE A 38 1.68 -10.08 2.13
C PHE A 38 0.54 -9.08 1.92
N LYS A 39 0.86 -7.84 1.58
CA LYS A 39 -0.13 -6.81 1.22
C LYS A 39 -0.48 -6.82 -0.26
N VAL A 40 0.29 -7.53 -1.07
CA VAL A 40 0.15 -7.56 -2.54
C VAL A 40 -0.70 -8.75 -2.96
N ARG A 41 -1.78 -8.49 -3.67
CA ARG A 41 -2.59 -9.53 -4.31
C ARG A 41 -2.06 -9.91 -5.67
N GLU A 42 -1.69 -8.89 -6.45
CA GLU A 42 -1.32 -9.05 -7.84
C GLU A 42 -0.49 -7.85 -8.30
N VAL A 43 0.37 -8.08 -9.27
CA VAL A 43 1.09 -7.04 -10.01
C VAL A 43 0.79 -7.20 -11.49
N LEU A 44 0.38 -6.13 -12.14
CA LEU A 44 0.11 -6.14 -13.57
C LEU A 44 0.61 -4.87 -14.25
N GLN A 45 0.82 -4.98 -15.54
CA GLN A 45 1.13 -3.82 -16.38
C GLN A 45 -0.04 -2.83 -16.32
N CYS A 46 0.27 -1.54 -16.27
CA CYS A 46 -0.77 -0.51 -16.15
C CYS A 46 -1.75 -0.58 -17.33
N PRO A 47 -3.03 -0.88 -17.08
CA PRO A 47 -4.04 -0.81 -18.10
C PRO A 47 -4.43 0.64 -18.39
N ARG A 48 -5.34 0.83 -19.32
CA ARG A 48 -5.90 2.16 -19.57
C ARG A 48 -6.63 2.67 -18.34
N LEU A 49 -6.25 3.86 -17.88
CA LEU A 49 -6.92 4.54 -16.78
C LEU A 49 -8.00 5.51 -17.30
N THR A 50 -9.13 5.50 -16.63
CA THR A 50 -10.20 6.45 -16.88
C THR A 50 -10.19 7.51 -15.80
N ALA A 51 -10.01 8.77 -16.18
CA ALA A 51 -10.08 9.89 -15.27
C ALA A 51 -11.51 10.08 -14.76
N MET A 52 -11.68 10.34 -13.49
CA MET A 52 -12.97 10.64 -12.87
C MET A 52 -12.90 11.96 -12.11
N PRO A 53 -13.98 12.76 -12.14
CA PRO A 53 -14.02 14.02 -11.41
C PRO A 53 -14.08 13.77 -9.88
N LYS A 54 -13.60 14.74 -9.13
CA LYS A 54 -13.70 14.79 -7.66
C LYS A 54 -13.03 13.64 -6.91
N LEU A 55 -12.02 13.02 -7.50
CA LEU A 55 -11.17 12.06 -6.80
C LEU A 55 -10.07 12.78 -6.00
N HIS A 56 -9.51 12.06 -5.04
CA HIS A 56 -8.35 12.57 -4.31
C HIS A 56 -7.20 12.88 -5.30
N PRO A 57 -6.40 13.95 -5.07
CA PRO A 57 -5.32 14.34 -5.99
C PRO A 57 -4.33 13.24 -6.34
N PHE A 58 -4.10 12.29 -5.45
CA PHE A 58 -3.19 11.16 -5.70
C PHE A 58 -3.80 10.06 -6.57
N VAL A 59 -5.12 10.09 -6.79
CA VAL A 59 -5.78 9.11 -7.65
C VAL A 59 -5.67 9.54 -9.11
N ARG A 60 -4.97 8.75 -9.90
CA ARG A 60 -4.78 9.00 -11.35
C ARG A 60 -6.01 8.67 -12.18
N GLY A 61 -6.89 7.87 -11.65
CA GLY A 61 -8.09 7.42 -12.32
C GLY A 61 -8.54 6.07 -11.81
N VAL A 62 -9.40 5.41 -12.56
CA VAL A 62 -9.88 4.07 -12.28
C VAL A 62 -9.51 3.12 -13.43
N ALA A 63 -9.26 1.87 -13.07
CA ALA A 63 -9.02 0.79 -14.00
C ALA A 63 -10.11 -0.27 -13.85
N HIS A 64 -10.52 -0.85 -14.96
CA HIS A 64 -11.42 -1.99 -14.98
C HIS A 64 -10.60 -3.27 -15.07
N ILE A 65 -10.55 -4.03 -13.97
CA ILE A 65 -9.73 -5.22 -13.84
C ILE A 65 -10.60 -6.38 -13.35
N ARG A 66 -10.70 -7.43 -14.13
CA ARG A 66 -11.44 -8.65 -13.78
C ARG A 66 -12.88 -8.40 -13.30
N GLY A 67 -13.59 -7.52 -14.00
CA GLY A 67 -14.97 -7.18 -13.67
C GLY A 67 -15.13 -6.20 -12.49
N GLN A 68 -14.05 -5.69 -11.95
CA GLN A 68 -14.06 -4.70 -10.87
C GLN A 68 -13.49 -3.37 -11.33
N THR A 69 -14.09 -2.29 -10.87
CA THR A 69 -13.54 -0.95 -11.04
C THR A 69 -12.67 -0.61 -9.84
N ILE A 70 -11.39 -0.41 -10.07
CA ILE A 70 -10.38 -0.22 -9.03
C ILE A 70 -9.80 1.18 -9.17
N SER A 71 -9.79 1.95 -8.07
CA SER A 71 -9.09 3.23 -8.00
C SER A 71 -7.60 3.00 -8.05
N VAL A 72 -6.89 3.83 -8.81
CA VAL A 72 -5.44 3.74 -8.99
C VAL A 72 -4.76 4.97 -8.43
N ILE A 73 -4.02 4.76 -7.35
CA ILE A 73 -3.28 5.79 -6.61
C ILE A 73 -1.87 5.88 -7.16
N ASP A 74 -1.45 7.08 -7.56
CA ASP A 74 -0.06 7.31 -7.95
C ASP A 74 0.84 7.35 -6.70
N LEU A 75 1.62 6.31 -6.53
CA LEU A 75 2.45 6.16 -5.35
C LEU A 75 3.59 7.18 -5.30
N SER A 76 4.05 7.65 -6.46
CA SER A 76 5.03 8.72 -6.54
C SER A 76 4.47 10.05 -6.01
N MET A 77 3.25 10.39 -6.37
CA MET A 77 2.58 11.58 -5.84
C MET A 77 2.30 11.45 -4.34
N ALA A 78 1.85 10.29 -3.89
CA ALA A 78 1.59 10.03 -2.48
C ALA A 78 2.85 10.18 -1.61
N THR A 79 4.01 9.88 -2.15
CA THR A 79 5.31 10.06 -1.46
C THR A 79 5.95 11.44 -1.69
N GLY A 80 5.22 12.37 -2.28
CA GLY A 80 5.66 13.75 -2.49
C GLY A 80 6.49 13.98 -3.75
N GLY A 81 6.55 12.99 -4.63
CA GLY A 81 7.22 13.09 -5.92
C GLY A 81 6.32 13.60 -7.05
N ARG A 82 6.88 13.62 -8.23
CA ARG A 82 6.14 13.93 -9.46
C ARG A 82 5.29 12.75 -9.88
N PRO A 83 4.18 12.96 -10.62
CA PRO A 83 3.41 11.86 -11.17
C PRO A 83 4.26 10.91 -12.01
N VAL A 84 3.93 9.61 -11.98
CA VAL A 84 4.55 8.63 -12.88
C VAL A 84 4.31 9.07 -14.33
N GLN A 85 5.40 9.27 -15.10
CA GLN A 85 5.34 9.93 -16.40
C GLN A 85 4.89 8.98 -17.52
N ASP A 86 5.50 7.81 -17.61
CA ASP A 86 5.25 6.87 -18.70
C ASP A 86 4.33 5.73 -18.26
N LEU A 87 3.03 5.88 -18.48
CA LEU A 87 2.05 4.86 -18.14
C LEU A 87 2.17 3.60 -19.01
N SER A 88 2.78 3.69 -20.19
CA SER A 88 2.96 2.55 -21.07
C SER A 88 3.98 1.52 -20.52
N GLN A 89 4.90 1.98 -19.69
CA GLN A 89 5.92 1.16 -19.02
C GLN A 89 5.61 0.93 -17.54
N ALA A 90 4.58 1.56 -17.01
CA ALA A 90 4.23 1.50 -15.61
C ALA A 90 3.52 0.20 -15.22
N PHE A 91 3.51 -0.08 -13.94
CA PHE A 91 2.82 -1.22 -13.33
C PHE A 91 1.83 -0.75 -12.29
N ILE A 92 0.84 -1.60 -12.01
CA ILE A 92 -0.07 -1.44 -10.89
C ILE A 92 0.16 -2.58 -9.92
N ILE A 93 0.38 -2.24 -8.67
CA ILE A 93 0.39 -3.17 -7.54
C ILE A 93 -1.02 -3.17 -6.96
N ILE A 94 -1.70 -4.30 -7.04
CA ILE A 94 -3.04 -4.46 -6.46
C ILE A 94 -2.89 -4.94 -5.02
N ALA A 95 -3.46 -4.18 -4.10
CA ALA A 95 -3.49 -4.50 -2.68
C ALA A 95 -4.92 -4.50 -2.15
N GLU A 96 -5.14 -5.24 -1.09
CA GLU A 96 -6.42 -5.29 -0.37
C GLU A 96 -6.23 -4.80 1.06
N TYR A 97 -7.08 -3.88 1.46
CA TYR A 97 -7.12 -3.33 2.80
C TYR A 97 -8.56 -3.04 3.21
N ASN A 98 -8.96 -3.47 4.40
CA ASN A 98 -10.32 -3.29 4.92
C ASN A 98 -11.41 -3.70 3.91
N CYS A 99 -11.26 -4.87 3.30
CA CYS A 99 -12.19 -5.39 2.27
C CYS A 99 -12.31 -4.50 1.03
N SER A 100 -11.41 -3.54 0.85
CA SER A 100 -11.33 -2.68 -0.33
C SER A 100 -10.09 -3.01 -1.15
N VAL A 101 -10.27 -3.13 -2.45
CA VAL A 101 -9.18 -3.40 -3.39
C VAL A 101 -8.74 -2.09 -4.02
N GLN A 102 -7.44 -1.81 -3.96
CA GLN A 102 -6.84 -0.59 -4.49
C GLN A 102 -5.65 -0.92 -5.38
N GLY A 103 -5.42 -0.09 -6.38
CA GLY A 103 -4.23 -0.16 -7.22
C GLY A 103 -3.24 0.94 -6.88
N PHE A 104 -1.96 0.61 -6.84
CA PHE A 104 -0.87 1.56 -6.66
C PHE A 104 -0.04 1.63 -7.92
N LEU A 105 -0.04 2.78 -8.57
CA LEU A 105 0.74 3.03 -9.78
C LEU A 105 2.20 3.26 -9.41
N VAL A 106 3.08 2.48 -10.02
CA VAL A 106 4.53 2.58 -9.88
C VAL A 106 5.21 2.60 -11.25
N GLY A 107 6.41 3.14 -11.33
CA GLY A 107 7.12 3.25 -12.61
C GLY A 107 7.66 1.93 -13.12
N ASN A 108 8.18 1.10 -12.23
CA ASN A 108 8.73 -0.22 -12.57
C ASN A 108 8.71 -1.16 -11.36
N VAL A 109 8.54 -2.43 -11.62
CA VAL A 109 8.64 -3.49 -10.61
C VAL A 109 9.86 -4.35 -10.92
N GLU A 110 10.70 -4.60 -9.92
CA GLU A 110 11.94 -5.34 -10.13
C GLU A 110 11.80 -6.82 -9.76
N ARG A 111 11.78 -7.11 -8.49
CA ARG A 111 11.79 -8.49 -7.96
C ARG A 111 11.31 -8.57 -6.53
N ILE A 112 11.02 -9.76 -6.08
CA ILE A 112 10.79 -10.07 -4.67
C ILE A 112 12.11 -10.49 -4.04
N ILE A 113 12.39 -9.96 -2.86
CA ILE A 113 13.54 -10.32 -2.05
C ILE A 113 13.09 -10.83 -0.68
N ASN A 114 13.86 -11.74 -0.15
CA ASN A 114 13.72 -12.21 1.23
C ASN A 114 14.82 -11.59 2.09
N MET A 115 14.44 -11.08 3.24
CA MET A 115 15.38 -10.50 4.19
C MET A 115 14.99 -10.81 5.63
N ASN A 116 15.95 -10.69 6.52
CA ASN A 116 15.71 -10.84 7.94
C ASN A 116 15.24 -9.52 8.55
N TRP A 117 14.36 -9.58 9.53
CA TRP A 117 13.91 -8.41 10.29
C TRP A 117 15.05 -7.61 10.92
N GLU A 118 16.16 -8.28 11.25
CA GLU A 118 17.35 -7.64 11.80
C GLU A 118 18.03 -6.66 10.82
N SER A 119 17.79 -6.84 9.52
CA SER A 119 18.31 -5.95 8.47
C SER A 119 17.45 -4.72 8.24
N ILE A 120 16.34 -4.60 8.98
CA ILE A 120 15.39 -3.50 8.83
C ILE A 120 15.64 -2.48 9.93
N LEU A 121 15.84 -1.25 9.50
CA LEU A 121 16.14 -0.13 10.38
C LEU A 121 14.93 0.82 10.47
N PRO A 122 14.75 1.49 11.60
CA PRO A 122 13.75 2.55 11.68
C PRO A 122 14.08 3.67 10.69
N PRO A 123 13.08 4.43 10.22
CA PRO A 123 13.34 5.56 9.33
C PRO A 123 14.23 6.60 10.03
N PRO A 124 15.14 7.25 9.31
CA PRO A 124 15.96 8.31 9.86
C PRO A 124 15.10 9.43 10.45
N LYS A 125 15.54 10.01 11.56
CA LYS A 125 14.86 11.16 12.15
C LYS A 125 14.86 12.33 11.15
N GLY A 126 13.67 12.87 10.87
CA GLY A 126 13.51 13.96 9.92
C GLY A 126 13.44 13.52 8.44
N ALA A 127 13.52 12.24 8.16
CA ALA A 127 13.32 11.73 6.82
C ALA A 127 11.83 11.70 6.48
N GLY A 128 11.37 12.77 5.89
CA GLY A 128 10.11 12.79 5.16
C GLY A 128 8.95 13.52 5.84
N ARG A 129 8.28 14.28 5.02
CA ARG A 129 7.00 14.95 5.33
C ARG A 129 5.83 13.97 5.46
N TYR A 130 6.04 12.70 5.14
CA TYR A 130 4.97 11.71 5.02
C TYR A 130 5.26 10.50 5.90
N ASN A 131 4.27 10.06 6.64
CA ASN A 131 4.35 8.93 7.56
C ASN A 131 4.28 7.56 6.87
N TYR A 132 4.45 7.49 5.54
CA TYR A 132 4.29 6.24 4.80
C TYR A 132 5.53 5.36 4.82
N MET A 133 6.70 5.94 5.02
CA MET A 133 7.93 5.20 5.21
C MET A 133 7.98 4.65 6.64
N THR A 134 7.86 3.35 6.76
CA THR A 134 7.86 2.70 8.07
C THR A 134 9.22 2.18 8.48
N ALA A 135 10.08 1.93 7.52
CA ALA A 135 11.41 1.40 7.74
C ALA A 135 12.32 1.65 6.54
N VAL A 136 13.58 1.39 6.71
CA VAL A 136 14.58 1.39 5.65
C VAL A 136 15.45 0.14 5.74
N THR A 137 16.00 -0.27 4.63
CA THR A 137 16.99 -1.34 4.57
C THR A 137 18.05 -1.03 3.53
N GLU A 138 19.17 -1.74 3.57
CA GLU A 138 20.23 -1.60 2.57
C GLU A 138 20.33 -2.89 1.78
N ILE A 139 20.35 -2.76 0.45
CA ILE A 139 20.53 -3.88 -0.49
C ILE A 139 21.50 -3.44 -1.57
N ASP A 140 22.55 -4.21 -1.76
CA ASP A 140 23.59 -3.93 -2.74
C ASP A 140 24.20 -2.51 -2.61
N GLY A 141 24.35 -2.01 -1.38
CA GLY A 141 24.87 -0.68 -1.11
C GLY A 141 23.88 0.47 -1.34
N GLU A 142 22.63 0.17 -1.70
CA GLU A 142 21.58 1.16 -1.88
C GLU A 142 20.57 1.11 -0.74
N LEU A 143 20.16 2.29 -0.27
CA LEU A 143 19.10 2.43 0.72
C LEU A 143 17.74 2.21 0.06
N ILE A 144 16.95 1.34 0.65
CA ILE A 144 15.58 1.03 0.19
C ILE A 144 14.58 1.51 1.25
N GLU A 145 13.64 2.32 0.83
CA GLU A 145 12.55 2.79 1.68
C GLU A 145 11.40 1.79 1.64
N ILE A 146 10.98 1.32 2.82
CA ILE A 146 9.84 0.40 2.96
C ILE A 146 8.59 1.23 3.23
N LEU A 147 7.62 1.12 2.33
CA LEU A 147 6.37 1.86 2.39
C LEU A 147 5.25 1.00 2.97
N ASP A 148 4.39 1.65 3.74
CA ASP A 148 3.15 1.07 4.26
C ASP A 148 1.96 1.63 3.48
N VAL A 149 1.42 0.82 2.60
CA VAL A 149 0.28 1.21 1.76
C VAL A 149 -1.01 1.39 2.55
N GLU A 150 -1.15 0.76 3.70
CA GLU A 150 -2.31 0.94 4.57
C GLU A 150 -2.37 2.36 5.12
N LYS A 151 -1.23 2.92 5.50
CA LYS A 151 -1.14 4.32 5.95
C LYS A 151 -1.49 5.32 4.84
N ILE A 152 -1.11 5.00 3.60
CA ILE A 152 -1.50 5.81 2.45
C ILE A 152 -3.02 5.76 2.24
N LEU A 153 -3.61 4.59 2.35
CA LEU A 153 -5.06 4.41 2.19
C LEU A 153 -5.85 5.09 3.30
N ASP A 154 -5.38 5.02 4.52
CA ASP A 154 -6.02 5.70 5.67
C ASP A 154 -6.05 7.22 5.48
N GLU A 155 -5.05 7.80 4.85
CA GLU A 155 -5.02 9.24 4.56
C GLU A 155 -5.95 9.62 3.40
N ILE A 156 -5.98 8.81 2.34
CA ILE A 156 -6.77 9.08 1.13
C ILE A 156 -8.26 8.81 1.35
N SER A 157 -8.56 7.82 2.17
CA SER A 157 -9.93 7.43 2.52
C SER A 157 -10.15 7.62 4.02
N PRO A 158 -10.22 8.87 4.52
CA PRO A 158 -10.62 9.05 5.90
C PRO A 158 -11.99 8.41 6.08
N VAL A 159 -12.08 7.45 6.98
CA VAL A 159 -13.35 6.83 7.35
C VAL A 159 -14.28 7.94 7.78
N ASN A 160 -15.32 8.22 7.00
CA ASN A 160 -16.40 9.10 7.38
C ASN A 160 -17.13 8.46 8.58
N THR A 161 -16.64 8.70 9.77
CA THR A 161 -17.32 8.36 11.02
C THR A 161 -18.47 9.30 11.34
N ASP A 162 -18.79 10.24 10.44
CA ASP A 162 -19.79 11.30 10.67
C ASP A 162 -21.11 11.14 9.88
N VAL A 163 -21.48 9.96 9.42
CA VAL A 163 -22.77 9.78 8.72
C VAL A 163 -23.73 8.85 9.47
N SER A 164 -23.83 8.94 10.78
CA SER A 164 -24.85 8.18 11.48
C SER A 164 -25.60 8.93 12.61
N ALA A 165 -25.54 10.27 12.65
CA ALA A 165 -26.25 11.04 13.65
C ALA A 165 -27.44 11.86 13.13
N ASP A 166 -27.60 12.07 11.83
CA ASP A 166 -28.61 13.02 11.31
C ASP A 166 -29.77 12.41 10.52
N VAL A 167 -29.98 11.09 10.54
CA VAL A 167 -31.11 10.48 9.83
C VAL A 167 -32.27 10.06 10.75
N VAL A 168 -32.15 10.25 12.06
CA VAL A 168 -33.21 9.83 13.01
C VAL A 168 -34.07 10.99 13.53
N ALA A 169 -33.81 12.23 13.16
CA ALA A 169 -34.50 13.40 13.71
C ALA A 169 -35.60 14.00 12.81
N SER A 170 -36.03 13.37 11.73
CA SER A 170 -37.03 13.96 10.82
C SER A 170 -38.27 13.12 10.53
N SER A 171 -38.61 12.17 11.40
CA SER A 171 -39.85 11.38 11.20
C SER A 171 -40.85 11.41 12.34
N GLU A 172 -40.79 12.40 13.24
CA GLU A 172 -41.85 12.61 14.23
C GLU A 172 -42.29 14.08 14.27
N GLU A 173 -43.02 14.51 13.25
CA GLU A 173 -43.94 15.64 13.37
C GLU A 173 -44.85 15.67 12.14
N HIS A 174 -45.88 14.85 12.13
CA HIS A 174 -47.17 15.17 11.50
C HIS A 174 -48.20 14.10 11.90
N HIS A 175 -48.80 14.32 13.08
CA HIS A 175 -50.12 13.79 13.36
C HIS A 175 -50.87 14.76 14.28
N THR A 176 -51.63 15.63 13.69
CA THR A 176 -52.86 16.15 14.21
C THR A 176 -53.83 16.33 13.05
#